data_6b4850bb66b632f3174107481d0782fb
#
_entry.id   6b4850bb66b632f3174107481d0782fb
#
_cell.length_a   1.000
_cell.length_b   1.000
_cell.length_c   1.000
_cell.angle_alpha   90.00
_cell.angle_beta   90.00
_cell.angle_gamma   90.00
#
_symmetry.space_group_name_H-M   'P 1'
#
loop_
_entity.id
_entity.type
_entity.pdbx_description
1 polymer ?
#
loop_
_entity_poly.entity_id
_entity_poly.type
_entity_poly.pdbx_seq_one_letter_code
_entity_poly.pdbx_strand_id
1 'polypeptide(L)'
;DLTALRWEDMQKEGNDKFRLQIIQRKTKEAIYLPLSEEAIKYLPARENENDNDRVGLIFHLPSLTIICQVLKGWALAAGIKNKKVTFHVSRHTFATLSLALGIDLYTVCKLLGHKNIISTQVYAKIIDASKRQAIDRFNGVLDT
;
A
#
# COMPACT_ATOMS: atom_id res chain seq x y z
N ASP A 1 11.60 -1.52 2.14
CA ASP A 1 11.46 -0.14 1.66
C ASP A 1 11.05 0.79 2.82
N LEU A 2 10.08 0.43 3.70
CA LEU A 2 9.72 1.23 4.89
C LEU A 2 10.89 1.53 5.82
N THR A 3 11.83 0.59 5.98
CA THR A 3 13.03 0.78 6.83
C THR A 3 14.03 1.80 6.30
N ALA A 4 13.87 2.23 5.07
CA ALA A 4 14.73 3.20 4.41
C ALA A 4 13.99 4.49 4.04
N LEU A 5 12.70 4.59 4.40
CA LEU A 5 11.87 5.74 4.08
C LEU A 5 12.29 6.94 4.94
N ARG A 6 12.52 8.08 4.29
CA ARG A 6 13.00 9.30 4.91
C ARG A 6 11.98 10.42 4.78
N TRP A 7 12.06 11.40 5.65
CA TRP A 7 11.23 12.61 5.56
C TRP A 7 11.46 13.40 4.28
N GLU A 8 12.69 13.34 3.72
CA GLU A 8 13.05 13.95 2.44
C GLU A 8 12.35 13.30 1.23
N ASP A 9 11.90 12.02 1.37
CA ASP A 9 11.13 11.33 0.34
C ASP A 9 9.67 11.80 0.29
N MET A 10 9.23 12.57 1.30
CA MET A 10 7.86 13.08 1.39
C MET A 10 7.77 14.48 0.81
N GLN A 11 6.98 14.64 -0.23
CA GLN A 11 6.75 15.90 -0.93
C GLN A 11 5.34 16.39 -0.66
N LYS A 12 5.21 17.68 -0.34
CA LYS A 12 3.90 18.34 -0.24
C LYS A 12 3.42 18.68 -1.65
N GLU A 13 2.21 18.24 -1.98
CA GLU A 13 1.45 18.70 -3.13
C GLU A 13 0.46 19.78 -2.66
N GLY A 14 -0.01 20.64 -3.56
CA GLY A 14 -0.95 21.70 -3.18
C GLY A 14 -2.14 21.16 -2.36
N ASN A 15 -2.78 22.02 -1.55
CA ASN A 15 -3.95 21.69 -0.72
C ASN A 15 -3.71 20.59 0.35
N ASP A 16 -2.57 20.66 1.06
CA ASP A 16 -2.20 19.76 2.18
C ASP A 16 -2.17 18.27 1.82
N LYS A 17 -2.04 17.94 0.54
CA LYS A 17 -1.80 16.59 0.08
C LYS A 17 -0.31 16.28 0.08
N PHE A 18 0.01 15.02 0.35
CA PHE A 18 1.38 14.53 0.38
C PHE A 18 1.54 13.33 -0.55
N ARG A 19 2.74 13.20 -1.11
CA ARG A 19 3.16 12.02 -1.84
C ARG A 19 4.54 11.57 -1.38
N LEU A 20 4.82 10.29 -1.53
CA LEU A 20 6.14 9.71 -1.34
C LEU A 20 6.79 9.49 -2.69
N GLN A 21 8.06 9.88 -2.80
CA GLN A 21 8.93 9.52 -3.93
C GLN A 21 9.89 8.45 -3.46
N ILE A 22 9.68 7.22 -3.89
CA ILE A 22 10.47 6.06 -3.46
C ILE A 22 11.26 5.51 -4.65
N ILE A 23 12.57 5.38 -4.49
CA ILE A 23 13.40 4.67 -5.47
C ILE A 23 13.43 3.19 -5.09
N GLN A 24 12.83 2.36 -5.92
CA GLN A 24 12.83 0.92 -5.69
C GLN A 24 14.24 0.35 -5.74
N ARG A 25 14.66 -0.37 -4.70
CA ARG A 25 16.00 -0.97 -4.62
C ARG A 25 16.29 -1.93 -5.77
N LYS A 26 15.29 -2.74 -6.17
CA LYS A 26 15.44 -3.79 -7.19
C LYS A 26 15.44 -3.26 -8.62
N THR A 27 14.64 -2.26 -8.90
CA THR A 27 14.38 -1.78 -10.27
C THR A 27 15.04 -0.46 -10.57
N LYS A 28 15.48 0.26 -9.52
CA LYS A 28 16.03 1.64 -9.60
C LYS A 28 15.04 2.66 -10.19
N GLU A 29 13.77 2.29 -10.28
CA GLU A 29 12.72 3.19 -10.78
C GLU A 29 12.13 4.00 -9.63
N ALA A 30 11.85 5.28 -9.90
CA ALA A 30 11.12 6.13 -8.98
C ALA A 30 9.61 5.79 -9.03
N ILE A 31 9.01 5.58 -7.87
CA ILE A 31 7.57 5.43 -7.71
C ILE A 31 7.06 6.63 -6.93
N TYR A 32 5.99 7.22 -7.42
CA TYR A 32 5.28 8.28 -6.74
C TYR A 32 4.00 7.71 -6.14
N LEU A 33 3.91 7.73 -4.82
CA LEU A 33 2.76 7.20 -4.09
C LEU A 33 2.03 8.36 -3.39
N PRO A 34 0.83 8.75 -3.84
CA PRO A 34 0.02 9.69 -3.10
C PRO A 34 -0.36 9.07 -1.75
N LEU A 35 -0.32 9.88 -0.71
CA LEU A 35 -0.74 9.48 0.63
C LEU A 35 -2.20 9.86 0.86
N SER A 36 -2.98 8.92 1.37
CA SER A 36 -4.31 9.21 1.87
C SER A 36 -4.22 9.92 3.24
N GLU A 37 -5.26 10.66 3.60
CA GLU A 37 -5.36 11.26 4.94
C GLU A 37 -5.23 10.20 6.04
N GLU A 38 -5.78 9.01 5.79
CA GLU A 38 -5.66 7.89 6.72
C GLU A 38 -4.21 7.42 6.88
N ALA A 39 -3.44 7.34 5.80
CA ALA A 39 -2.02 6.97 5.85
C ALA A 39 -1.19 8.01 6.63
N ILE A 40 -1.54 9.29 6.51
CA ILE A 40 -0.86 10.39 7.22
C ILE A 40 -1.01 10.26 8.73
N LYS A 41 -2.16 9.80 9.23
CA LYS A 41 -2.39 9.60 10.67
C LYS A 41 -1.44 8.59 11.32
N TYR A 42 -0.88 7.66 10.54
CA TYR A 42 0.08 6.66 11.03
C TYR A 42 1.54 7.10 10.91
N LEU A 43 1.79 8.30 10.41
CA LEU A 43 3.15 8.85 10.46
C LEU A 43 3.49 9.24 11.89
N PRO A 44 4.72 8.99 12.36
CA PRO A 44 5.16 9.44 13.66
C PRO A 44 5.14 10.97 13.71
N ALA A 45 4.89 11.52 14.90
CA ALA A 45 5.03 12.96 15.12
C ALA A 45 6.48 13.37 14.85
N ARG A 46 6.66 14.49 14.17
CA ARG A 46 7.99 15.09 14.03
C ARG A 46 8.44 15.65 15.37
N GLU A 47 9.64 15.27 15.80
CA GLU A 47 10.19 15.77 17.06
C GLU A 47 10.59 17.25 16.99
N ASN A 48 10.85 17.80 15.78
CA ASN A 48 11.18 19.20 15.55
C ASN A 48 10.41 19.75 14.36
N GLU A 49 9.61 20.80 14.60
CA GLU A 49 8.84 21.50 13.57
C GLU A 49 9.68 22.46 12.71
N ASN A 50 10.98 22.60 12.98
CA ASN A 50 11.86 23.46 12.21
C ASN A 50 12.04 22.88 10.80
N ASP A 51 11.65 23.66 9.82
CA ASP A 51 11.55 23.34 8.38
C ASP A 51 12.85 22.83 7.72
N ASN A 52 13.98 22.89 8.43
CA ASN A 52 15.30 22.43 7.97
C ASN A 52 15.60 20.95 8.30
N ASP A 53 14.82 20.28 9.16
CA ASP A 53 15.07 18.88 9.56
C ASP A 53 14.27 17.87 8.73
N ARG A 54 14.24 18.03 7.40
CA ARG A 54 13.76 16.98 6.48
C ARG A 54 14.75 15.81 6.36
N VAL A 55 15.71 15.72 7.27
CA VAL A 55 16.77 14.71 7.25
C VAL A 55 16.48 13.67 8.29
N GLY A 56 16.32 12.41 7.88
CA GLY A 56 16.18 11.29 8.81
C GLY A 56 15.13 10.27 8.41
N LEU A 57 15.17 9.12 9.05
CA LEU A 57 14.21 8.05 8.82
C LEU A 57 12.83 8.43 9.39
N ILE A 58 11.76 8.15 8.62
CA ILE A 58 10.39 8.30 9.12
C ILE A 58 10.11 7.26 10.21
N PHE A 59 10.59 6.02 10.02
CA PHE A 59 10.36 4.92 10.95
C PHE A 59 11.67 4.31 11.43
N HIS A 60 11.85 4.23 12.73
CA HIS A 60 12.94 3.49 13.39
C HIS A 60 12.47 2.04 13.65
N LEU A 61 12.49 1.22 12.61
CA LEU A 61 12.00 -0.15 12.68
C LEU A 61 13.12 -1.11 13.06
N PRO A 62 12.84 -2.13 13.90
CA PRO A 62 13.77 -3.20 14.17
C PRO A 62 14.01 -4.07 12.92
N SER A 63 14.90 -5.04 13.03
CA SER A 63 15.16 -5.97 11.92
C SER A 63 13.89 -6.68 11.45
N LEU A 64 13.83 -7.04 10.17
CA LEU A 64 12.68 -7.76 9.59
C LEU A 64 12.37 -9.06 10.35
N THR A 65 13.39 -9.72 10.88
CA THR A 65 13.24 -10.95 11.69
C THR A 65 12.41 -10.65 12.95
N ILE A 66 12.76 -9.59 13.68
CA ILE A 66 12.03 -9.19 14.89
C ILE A 66 10.59 -8.79 14.53
N ILE A 67 10.39 -8.01 13.47
CA ILE A 67 9.05 -7.64 13.00
C ILE A 67 8.21 -8.88 12.72
N CYS A 68 8.76 -9.87 12.01
CA CYS A 68 8.05 -11.11 11.70
C CYS A 68 7.72 -11.94 12.96
N GLN A 69 8.60 -11.94 13.98
CA GLN A 69 8.33 -12.59 15.26
C GLN A 69 7.18 -11.92 16.01
N VAL A 70 7.18 -10.60 16.09
CA VAL A 70 6.09 -9.81 16.70
C VAL A 70 4.77 -10.06 15.98
N LEU A 71 4.75 -10.01 14.65
CA LEU A 71 3.55 -10.27 13.85
C LEU A 71 3.01 -11.69 14.08
N LYS A 72 3.90 -12.69 14.21
CA LYS A 72 3.50 -14.06 14.52
C LYS A 72 2.86 -14.15 15.91
N GLY A 73 3.46 -13.53 16.93
CA GLY A 73 2.90 -13.47 18.27
C GLY A 73 1.54 -12.80 18.29
N TRP A 74 1.41 -11.68 17.58
CA TRP A 74 0.15 -10.96 17.44
C TRP A 74 -0.95 -11.77 16.74
N ALA A 75 -0.59 -12.46 15.66
CA ALA A 75 -1.52 -13.34 14.96
C ALA A 75 -2.03 -14.49 15.85
N LEU A 76 -1.13 -15.10 16.66
CA LEU A 76 -1.51 -16.14 17.61
C LEU A 76 -2.44 -15.61 18.70
N ALA A 77 -2.16 -14.42 19.26
CA ALA A 77 -3.00 -13.78 20.25
C ALA A 77 -4.39 -13.45 19.69
N ALA A 78 -4.49 -13.09 18.39
CA ALA A 78 -5.74 -12.88 17.67
C ALA A 78 -6.45 -14.19 17.24
N GLY A 79 -5.96 -15.36 17.64
CA GLY A 79 -6.56 -16.65 17.28
C GLY A 79 -6.29 -17.10 15.84
N ILE A 80 -5.41 -16.44 15.09
CA ILE A 80 -5.06 -16.79 13.71
C ILE A 80 -4.01 -17.90 13.73
N LYS A 81 -4.44 -19.16 13.74
CA LYS A 81 -3.54 -20.33 13.87
C LYS A 81 -3.09 -20.94 12.54
N ASN A 82 -3.90 -20.82 11.49
CA ASN A 82 -3.72 -21.57 10.25
C ASN A 82 -3.18 -20.71 9.08
N LYS A 83 -2.72 -19.48 9.35
CA LYS A 83 -2.16 -18.60 8.34
C LYS A 83 -0.82 -18.03 8.78
N LYS A 84 0.15 -18.07 7.88
CA LYS A 84 1.45 -17.42 8.11
C LYS A 84 1.27 -15.91 7.90
N VAL A 85 1.17 -15.15 8.99
CA VAL A 85 1.14 -13.70 8.95
C VAL A 85 2.57 -13.17 8.86
N THR A 86 2.89 -12.49 7.78
CA THR A 86 4.18 -11.85 7.53
C THR A 86 3.96 -10.42 7.08
N PHE A 87 5.00 -9.62 7.08
CA PHE A 87 4.92 -8.25 6.58
C PHE A 87 4.40 -8.15 5.13
N HIS A 88 4.62 -9.19 4.32
CA HIS A 88 4.13 -9.22 2.94
C HIS A 88 2.60 -9.35 2.83
N VAL A 89 1.94 -9.84 3.87
CA VAL A 89 0.47 -9.96 3.92
C VAL A 89 -0.19 -8.59 3.81
N SER A 90 0.40 -7.54 4.40
CA SER A 90 -0.14 -6.17 4.28
C SER A 90 -0.25 -5.71 2.82
N ARG A 91 0.75 -6.05 1.99
CA ARG A 91 0.75 -5.76 0.57
C ARG A 91 -0.36 -6.51 -0.19
N HIS A 92 -0.57 -7.78 0.12
CA HIS A 92 -1.68 -8.55 -0.43
C HIS A 92 -3.03 -7.98 0.01
N THR A 93 -3.16 -7.61 1.28
CA THR A 93 -4.38 -6.99 1.82
C THR A 93 -4.69 -5.69 1.10
N PHE A 94 -3.69 -4.81 0.92
CA PHE A 94 -3.87 -3.57 0.16
C PHE A 94 -4.38 -3.85 -1.26
N ALA A 95 -3.75 -4.80 -1.97
CA ALA A 95 -4.15 -5.14 -3.33
C ALA A 95 -5.59 -5.67 -3.39
N THR A 96 -5.96 -6.59 -2.50
CA THR A 96 -7.30 -7.18 -2.48
C THR A 96 -8.38 -6.17 -2.12
N LEU A 97 -8.12 -5.31 -1.12
CA LEU A 97 -9.04 -4.24 -0.74
C LEU A 97 -9.22 -3.21 -1.86
N SER A 98 -8.12 -2.79 -2.50
CA SER A 98 -8.19 -1.84 -3.60
C SER A 98 -9.06 -2.35 -4.75
N LEU A 99 -8.87 -3.61 -5.15
CA LEU A 99 -9.69 -4.24 -6.19
C LEU A 99 -11.16 -4.41 -5.76
N ALA A 100 -11.40 -4.76 -4.49
CA ALA A 100 -12.76 -4.88 -3.95
C ALA A 100 -13.48 -3.52 -3.91
N LEU A 101 -12.75 -2.43 -3.73
CA LEU A 101 -13.26 -1.05 -3.82
C LEU A 101 -13.45 -0.57 -5.27
N GLY A 102 -13.17 -1.42 -6.27
CA GLY A 102 -13.36 -1.10 -7.67
C GLY A 102 -12.19 -0.34 -8.32
N ILE A 103 -11.05 -0.24 -7.65
CA ILE A 103 -9.84 0.33 -8.27
C ILE A 103 -9.34 -0.66 -9.32
N ASP A 104 -9.06 -0.16 -10.52
CA ASP A 104 -8.62 -1.01 -11.62
C ASP A 104 -7.26 -1.67 -11.36
N LEU A 105 -7.07 -2.84 -11.98
CA LEU A 105 -5.88 -3.66 -11.78
C LEU A 105 -4.59 -2.95 -12.15
N TYR A 106 -4.60 -2.14 -13.21
CA TYR A 106 -3.42 -1.42 -13.69
C TYR A 106 -2.97 -0.39 -12.65
N THR A 107 -3.92 0.38 -12.11
CA THR A 107 -3.66 1.35 -11.02
C THR A 107 -3.09 0.65 -9.78
N VAL A 108 -3.69 -0.47 -9.35
CA VAL A 108 -3.18 -1.26 -8.22
C VAL A 108 -1.76 -1.76 -8.49
N CYS A 109 -1.48 -2.25 -9.70
CA CYS A 109 -0.12 -2.66 -10.08
C CYS A 109 0.89 -1.53 -9.98
N LYS A 110 0.52 -0.33 -10.42
CA LYS A 110 1.38 0.86 -10.34
C LYS A 110 1.63 1.27 -8.89
N LEU A 111 0.59 1.32 -8.07
CA LEU A 111 0.71 1.63 -6.64
C LEU A 111 1.60 0.61 -5.90
N LEU A 112 1.53 -0.65 -6.30
CA LEU A 112 2.40 -1.70 -5.77
C LEU A 112 3.82 -1.67 -6.35
N GLY A 113 4.08 -0.89 -7.39
CA GLY A 113 5.37 -0.88 -8.08
C GLY A 113 5.70 -2.20 -8.78
N HIS A 114 4.70 -2.92 -9.25
CA HIS A 114 4.92 -4.11 -10.06
C HIS A 114 5.27 -3.74 -11.49
N LYS A 115 6.39 -4.27 -12.01
CA LYS A 115 6.76 -4.10 -13.42
C LYS A 115 5.82 -4.84 -14.36
N ASN A 116 5.29 -5.98 -13.92
CA ASN A 116 4.46 -6.85 -14.75
C ASN A 116 3.11 -7.10 -14.09
N ILE A 117 2.05 -6.92 -14.86
CA ILE A 117 0.66 -7.17 -14.46
C ILE A 117 0.43 -8.66 -14.09
N ILE A 118 1.25 -9.58 -14.63
CA ILE A 118 1.20 -11.02 -14.32
C ILE A 118 1.35 -11.27 -12.81
N SER A 119 2.15 -10.47 -12.11
CA SER A 119 2.30 -10.56 -10.65
C SER A 119 0.98 -10.30 -9.90
N THR A 120 -0.02 -9.75 -10.59
CA THR A 120 -1.32 -9.38 -10.05
C THR A 120 -2.42 -10.37 -10.46
N GLN A 121 -2.12 -11.36 -11.31
CA GLN A 121 -3.07 -12.43 -11.68
C GLN A 121 -3.50 -13.29 -10.48
N VAL A 122 -2.73 -13.28 -9.40
CA VAL A 122 -3.11 -13.89 -8.11
C VAL A 122 -4.48 -13.37 -7.62
N TYR A 123 -4.89 -12.19 -8.07
CA TYR A 123 -6.16 -11.55 -7.70
C TYR A 123 -7.27 -11.73 -8.74
N ALA A 124 -7.09 -12.62 -9.72
CA ALA A 124 -8.04 -12.86 -10.83
C ALA A 124 -9.48 -13.13 -10.35
N LYS A 125 -9.66 -13.87 -9.25
CA LYS A 125 -10.99 -14.16 -8.68
C LYS A 125 -11.75 -12.90 -8.25
N ILE A 126 -11.06 -11.87 -7.75
CA ILE A 126 -11.66 -10.60 -7.34
C ILE A 126 -12.08 -9.81 -8.58
N ILE A 127 -11.26 -9.85 -9.62
CA ILE A 127 -11.54 -9.20 -10.91
C ILE A 127 -12.79 -9.82 -11.57
N ASP A 128 -12.96 -11.14 -11.48
CA ASP A 128 -14.12 -11.82 -12.05
C ASP A 128 -15.44 -11.44 -11.36
N ALA A 129 -15.42 -11.23 -10.04
CA ALA A 129 -16.56 -10.67 -9.32
C ALA A 129 -16.89 -9.24 -9.78
N SER A 130 -15.88 -8.39 -9.95
CA SER A 130 -16.04 -7.02 -10.44
C SER A 130 -16.55 -6.96 -11.89
N LYS A 131 -16.17 -7.90 -12.75
CA LYS A 131 -16.70 -8.01 -14.13
C LYS A 131 -18.20 -8.24 -14.13
N ARG A 132 -18.70 -9.15 -13.28
CA ARG A 132 -20.12 -9.43 -13.18
C ARG A 132 -20.90 -8.19 -12.77
N GLN A 133 -20.44 -7.48 -11.72
CA GLN A 133 -21.03 -6.21 -11.28
C GLN A 133 -20.99 -5.13 -12.38
N ALA A 134 -19.93 -5.08 -13.18
CA ALA A 134 -19.83 -4.12 -14.28
C ALA A 134 -20.88 -4.41 -15.37
N ILE A 135 -21.09 -5.68 -15.73
CA ILE A 135 -22.13 -6.06 -16.69
C ILE A 135 -23.52 -5.77 -16.16
N ASP A 136 -23.77 -6.03 -14.86
CA ASP A 136 -25.07 -5.76 -14.24
C ASP A 136 -25.46 -4.28 -14.29
N ARG A 137 -24.48 -3.34 -14.37
CA ARG A 137 -24.74 -1.91 -14.53
C ARG A 137 -25.29 -1.54 -15.90
N PHE A 138 -25.14 -2.40 -16.92
CA PHE A 138 -25.76 -2.19 -18.23
C PHE A 138 -27.23 -2.59 -18.29
N ASN A 139 -27.71 -3.35 -17.29
CA ASN A 139 -29.10 -3.73 -17.21
C ASN A 139 -29.97 -2.47 -17.05
N GLY A 140 -30.91 -2.26 -17.95
CA GLY A 140 -31.82 -1.09 -17.96
C GLY A 140 -31.26 0.18 -18.61
N VAL A 141 -30.00 0.22 -19.05
CA VAL A 141 -29.44 1.41 -19.73
C VAL A 141 -29.98 1.54 -21.17
N LEU A 142 -30.40 0.45 -21.79
CA LEU A 142 -30.90 0.39 -23.16
C LEU A 142 -32.42 0.35 -23.24
N ASP A 143 -33.13 0.41 -22.11
CA ASP A 143 -34.61 0.35 -22.04
C ASP A 143 -35.26 1.75 -22.09
N THR A 144 -34.54 2.79 -22.58
CA THR A 144 -35.04 4.18 -22.77
C THR A 144 -35.30 4.48 -24.22
#